data_b7c47a607a6ee8ca3a3efa1ccd691bd8
#
_entry.id   b7c47a607a6ee8ca3a3efa1ccd691bd8
#
_cell.length_a   1.000
_cell.length_b   1.000
_cell.length_c   1.000
_cell.angle_alpha   90.00
_cell.angle_beta   90.00
_cell.angle_gamma   90.00
#
_symmetry.space_group_name_H-M   'P 1'
#
loop_
_entity.id
_entity.type
_entity.pdbx_description
1 polymer ?
#
loop_
_entity_poly.entity_id
_entity_poly.type
_entity_poly.pdbx_seq_one_letter_code
_entity_poly.pdbx_strand_id
1 'polypeptide(L)'
;SDLFTMGKSFSGLNKSLLLFNIGFILILELICIVLTNRIRLGTDICAFICVMFNIANHFIYEFRGTPIIASDIATISTAAEVASSYEIKFNWYLLVTLLLLFDFFMVGRVIKCKPVFSKKKFRLCGIIAMAIISVVGVQQFILSDYLDNHGLNLSLFNPMRSYRTYGSIAGFSRSIHYSILKKPEGYSLEKVEEITSKYESDTVDKTKEHPNVIVVINEAFSDLKALSDFETNEDYMPFIHGLMNDKNCVSGTTYASIVGGQTANTEYEFLTGNSLAFLPTGAVAFQLFVKDAMPSLVTQLQDEEYMGSTAIHLHRASNYRRDRAYPLLGFKNFYNYDTVTTPIEKLRHYATDAGSYQRIIEDFESYKKDSDDPYLGYVMTVQNHSPFISRGDENYTQTISLKDIKAEDVETYLSLIKLSDDAFKDMVEYFKNVDEPTVIFMTGDHQPRINDASMNALTKGQYKNWNDEEMMRHRYAIPFMIWANYDIGGQKVEQTSMNYLQTLLMETTGNELTGFQKYQQDLQKEIPVLTGNGYVGADGKFYELNDETSPYYSLLQDYSILQYNDLVDTKNRDNDFFNLQK
;
A
#
# COMPACT_ATOMS: atom_id res chain seq x y z
N SER A 1 19.37 17.68 8.79
CA SER A 1 18.56 16.83 7.90
C SER A 1 17.12 16.72 8.41
N ASP A 2 16.92 16.30 9.65
CA ASP A 2 15.58 16.24 10.27
C ASP A 2 14.84 17.59 10.23
N LEU A 3 15.60 18.70 10.28
CA LEU A 3 15.05 20.03 10.11
C LEU A 3 14.43 20.25 8.72
N PHE A 4 15.02 19.65 7.70
CA PHE A 4 14.64 19.85 6.30
C PHE A 4 13.58 18.85 5.81
N THR A 5 13.63 17.62 6.32
CA THR A 5 12.65 16.59 5.99
C THR A 5 11.36 16.68 6.80
N MET A 6 11.45 17.19 8.04
CA MET A 6 10.35 17.09 9.00
C MET A 6 9.85 18.45 9.54
N GLY A 7 10.47 19.57 9.14
CA GLY A 7 10.02 20.91 9.51
C GLY A 7 10.08 21.26 11.00
N LYS A 8 10.78 20.44 11.82
CA LYS A 8 10.95 20.69 13.27
C LYS A 8 12.40 20.89 13.64
N SER A 9 12.67 21.88 14.48
CA SER A 9 13.98 22.09 15.09
C SER A 9 14.24 21.08 16.22
N PHE A 10 15.50 20.85 16.55
CA PHE A 10 15.94 20.03 17.70
C PHE A 10 15.24 20.38 19.03
N SER A 11 14.72 21.59 19.16
CA SER A 11 14.00 22.04 20.35
C SER A 11 12.66 21.30 20.61
N GLY A 12 12.13 20.57 19.63
CA GLY A 12 10.89 19.79 19.76
C GLY A 12 11.09 18.32 20.11
N LEU A 13 12.35 17.82 20.11
CA LEU A 13 12.65 16.45 20.47
C LEU A 13 12.74 16.27 21.99
N ASN A 14 12.20 15.17 22.50
CA ASN A 14 12.43 14.78 23.89
C ASN A 14 13.93 14.55 24.12
N LYS A 15 14.48 15.06 25.25
CA LYS A 15 15.93 14.97 25.55
C LYS A 15 16.45 13.53 25.59
N SER A 16 15.67 12.60 26.10
CA SER A 16 16.03 11.18 26.14
C SER A 16 16.16 10.58 24.74
N LEU A 17 15.28 10.98 23.82
CA LEU A 17 15.27 10.54 22.43
C LEU A 17 16.41 11.15 21.61
N LEU A 18 16.79 12.39 21.93
CA LEU A 18 17.97 13.02 21.34
C LEU A 18 19.24 12.24 21.70
N LEU A 19 19.38 11.85 22.98
CA LEU A 19 20.51 11.02 23.43
C LEU A 19 20.53 9.64 22.76
N PHE A 20 19.36 9.04 22.53
CA PHE A 20 19.25 7.77 21.80
C PHE A 20 19.77 7.90 20.36
N ASN A 21 19.32 8.94 19.61
CA ASN A 21 19.81 9.19 18.25
C ASN A 21 21.32 9.44 18.22
N ILE A 22 21.84 10.25 19.15
CA ILE A 22 23.29 10.51 19.29
C ILE A 22 24.02 9.20 19.58
N GLY A 23 23.52 8.37 20.48
CA GLY A 23 24.10 7.07 20.82
C GLY A 23 24.23 6.15 19.60
N PHE A 24 23.20 6.08 18.76
CA PHE A 24 23.24 5.31 17.51
C PHE A 24 24.33 5.82 16.54
N ILE A 25 24.41 7.15 16.36
CA ILE A 25 25.44 7.75 15.49
C ILE A 25 26.83 7.48 16.03
N LEU A 26 27.04 7.58 17.37
CA LEU A 26 28.32 7.29 17.99
C LEU A 26 28.74 5.82 17.84
N ILE A 27 27.81 4.88 17.97
CA ILE A 27 28.08 3.45 17.73
C ILE A 27 28.50 3.24 16.27
N LEU A 28 27.77 3.81 15.31
CA LEU A 28 28.11 3.72 13.90
C LEU A 28 29.49 4.33 13.62
N GLU A 29 29.79 5.49 14.21
CA GLU A 29 31.08 6.15 14.08
C GLU A 29 32.22 5.28 14.64
N LEU A 30 32.03 4.69 15.83
CA LEU A 30 33.02 3.79 16.43
C LEU A 30 33.26 2.55 15.57
N ILE A 31 32.20 1.97 14.99
CA ILE A 31 32.32 0.86 14.03
C ILE A 31 33.19 1.28 12.85
N CYS A 32 32.88 2.41 12.23
CA CYS A 32 33.64 2.93 11.08
C CYS A 32 35.13 3.21 11.44
N ILE A 33 35.38 3.76 12.63
CA ILE A 33 36.75 4.04 13.13
C ILE A 33 37.53 2.72 13.35
N VAL A 34 36.93 1.74 13.99
CA VAL A 34 37.58 0.45 14.25
C VAL A 34 37.85 -0.32 12.94
N LEU A 35 36.90 -0.31 12.02
CA LEU A 35 37.05 -0.96 10.70
C LEU A 35 38.13 -0.29 9.84
N THR A 36 38.21 1.02 9.84
CA THR A 36 39.22 1.77 9.05
C THR A 36 40.57 1.86 9.78
N ASN A 37 40.59 1.67 11.10
CA ASN A 37 41.72 1.94 11.97
C ASN A 37 42.21 3.41 11.90
N ARG A 38 41.36 4.34 11.51
CA ARG A 38 41.70 5.76 11.37
C ARG A 38 40.48 6.59 11.79
N ILE A 39 40.64 7.42 12.82
CA ILE A 39 39.55 8.28 13.31
C ILE A 39 38.95 9.08 12.17
N ARG A 40 39.77 9.84 11.44
CA ARG A 40 39.29 10.69 10.35
C ARG A 40 38.49 9.92 9.31
N LEU A 41 39.06 8.83 8.74
CA LEU A 41 38.40 8.10 7.67
C LEU A 41 37.10 7.44 8.19
N GLY A 42 37.10 6.97 9.44
CA GLY A 42 35.90 6.43 10.07
C GLY A 42 34.80 7.48 10.25
N THR A 43 35.16 8.66 10.75
CA THR A 43 34.24 9.80 10.91
C THR A 43 33.72 10.31 9.56
N ASP A 44 34.60 10.42 8.53
CA ASP A 44 34.20 10.81 7.16
C ASP A 44 33.18 9.82 6.58
N ILE A 45 33.39 8.51 6.74
CA ILE A 45 32.47 7.46 6.28
C ILE A 45 31.14 7.55 7.04
N CYS A 46 31.18 7.69 8.37
CA CYS A 46 29.98 7.83 9.19
C CYS A 46 29.15 9.04 8.76
N ALA A 47 29.79 10.19 8.61
CA ALA A 47 29.12 11.43 8.14
C ALA A 47 28.49 11.24 6.75
N PHE A 48 29.20 10.59 5.82
CA PHE A 48 28.69 10.29 4.49
C PHE A 48 27.44 9.39 4.57
N ILE A 49 27.50 8.29 5.34
CA ILE A 49 26.35 7.37 5.50
C ILE A 49 25.14 8.14 6.06
N CYS A 50 25.33 8.92 7.13
CA CYS A 50 24.25 9.69 7.73
C CYS A 50 23.63 10.71 6.77
N VAL A 51 24.46 11.42 6.00
CA VAL A 51 23.96 12.39 5.03
C VAL A 51 23.21 11.72 3.88
N MET A 52 23.76 10.63 3.34
CA MET A 52 23.09 9.87 2.26
C MET A 52 21.77 9.28 2.71
N PHE A 53 21.70 8.72 3.94
CA PHE A 53 20.44 8.25 4.52
C PHE A 53 19.39 9.38 4.59
N ASN A 54 19.79 10.56 5.02
CA ASN A 54 18.88 11.69 5.14
C ASN A 54 18.44 12.26 3.78
N ILE A 55 19.32 12.24 2.78
CA ILE A 55 18.97 12.61 1.41
C ILE A 55 17.95 11.61 0.85
N ALA A 56 18.18 10.31 1.04
CA ALA A 56 17.25 9.28 0.62
C ALA A 56 15.88 9.43 1.33
N ASN A 57 15.90 9.68 2.64
CA ASN A 57 14.68 9.92 3.42
C ASN A 57 13.91 11.16 2.92
N HIS A 58 14.61 12.24 2.57
CA HIS A 58 13.99 13.42 2.00
C HIS A 58 13.28 13.13 0.68
N PHE A 59 13.95 12.45 -0.26
CA PHE A 59 13.34 12.13 -1.54
C PHE A 59 12.19 11.13 -1.41
N ILE A 60 12.32 10.11 -0.59
CA ILE A 60 11.22 9.15 -0.35
C ILE A 60 10.02 9.87 0.27
N TYR A 61 10.27 10.81 1.20
CA TYR A 61 9.20 11.61 1.77
C TYR A 61 8.53 12.53 0.73
N GLU A 62 9.32 13.24 -0.08
CA GLU A 62 8.79 14.06 -1.18
C GLU A 62 7.97 13.22 -2.17
N PHE A 63 8.32 11.95 -2.32
CA PHE A 63 7.75 11.03 -3.26
C PHE A 63 6.40 10.45 -2.80
N ARG A 64 6.34 9.89 -1.61
CA ARG A 64 5.16 9.15 -1.13
C ARG A 64 4.53 9.69 0.16
N GLY A 65 5.07 10.76 0.76
CA GLY A 65 4.55 11.37 1.98
C GLY A 65 4.89 10.66 3.28
N THR A 66 5.62 9.53 3.19
CA THR A 66 6.07 8.75 4.34
C THR A 66 7.59 8.69 4.38
N PRO A 67 8.22 8.63 5.58
CA PRO A 67 9.67 8.52 5.68
C PRO A 67 10.15 7.15 5.20
N ILE A 68 11.49 7.04 5.00
CA ILE A 68 12.12 5.75 4.69
C ILE A 68 11.94 4.78 5.87
N ILE A 69 11.55 3.55 5.57
CA ILE A 69 11.37 2.47 6.55
C ILE A 69 12.19 1.23 6.13
N ALA A 70 12.36 0.29 7.04
CA ALA A 70 13.24 -0.86 6.81
C ALA A 70 12.82 -1.74 5.62
N SER A 71 11.53 -1.89 5.38
CA SER A 71 11.01 -2.62 4.22
C SER A 71 11.40 -1.98 2.88
N ASP A 72 11.69 -0.67 2.83
CA ASP A 72 12.16 -0.01 1.61
C ASP A 72 13.52 -0.54 1.14
N ILE A 73 14.33 -1.07 2.05
CA ILE A 73 15.61 -1.68 1.69
C ILE A 73 15.39 -2.91 0.81
N ALA A 74 14.37 -3.73 1.12
CA ALA A 74 14.03 -4.90 0.32
C ALA A 74 13.45 -4.53 -1.06
N THR A 75 12.92 -3.32 -1.20
CA THR A 75 12.27 -2.83 -2.43
C THR A 75 13.08 -1.77 -3.18
N ILE A 76 14.37 -1.60 -2.85
CA ILE A 76 15.22 -0.53 -3.38
C ILE A 76 15.38 -0.58 -4.90
N SER A 77 15.35 -1.76 -5.51
CA SER A 77 15.40 -1.92 -6.96
C SER A 77 14.17 -1.30 -7.64
N THR A 78 12.99 -1.57 -7.11
CA THR A 78 11.73 -0.98 -7.61
C THR A 78 11.69 0.52 -7.39
N ALA A 79 12.16 0.99 -6.22
CA ALA A 79 12.27 2.43 -5.95
C ALA A 79 13.20 3.14 -6.95
N ALA A 80 14.30 2.49 -7.37
CA ALA A 80 15.23 3.03 -8.36
C ALA A 80 14.61 3.09 -9.77
N GLU A 81 13.79 2.12 -10.17
CA GLU A 81 13.07 2.11 -11.45
C GLU A 81 12.03 3.24 -11.52
N VAL A 82 11.28 3.41 -10.45
CA VAL A 82 10.28 4.47 -10.35
C VAL A 82 10.94 5.86 -10.23
N ALA A 83 12.09 5.97 -9.55
CA ALA A 83 12.83 7.24 -9.42
C ALA A 83 13.21 7.87 -10.77
N SER A 84 13.42 7.06 -11.82
CA SER A 84 13.68 7.57 -13.17
C SER A 84 12.52 8.35 -13.78
N SER A 85 11.30 8.17 -13.29
CA SER A 85 10.07 8.82 -13.75
C SER A 85 9.82 10.17 -13.06
N TYR A 86 10.61 10.51 -12.02
CA TYR A 86 10.42 11.72 -11.24
C TYR A 86 11.52 12.74 -11.49
N GLU A 87 11.12 14.00 -11.60
CA GLU A 87 12.08 15.11 -11.62
C GLU A 87 12.64 15.32 -10.21
N ILE A 88 13.93 15.09 -10.05
CA ILE A 88 14.66 15.52 -8.87
C ILE A 88 14.69 17.06 -8.89
N LYS A 89 13.76 17.69 -8.20
CA LYS A 89 13.78 19.14 -8.05
C LYS A 89 14.99 19.53 -7.19
N PHE A 90 15.85 20.35 -7.77
CA PHE A 90 16.98 20.91 -7.04
C PHE A 90 16.45 21.74 -5.86
N ASN A 91 16.77 21.32 -4.65
CA ASN A 91 16.37 21.97 -3.42
C ASN A 91 17.58 22.69 -2.83
N TRP A 92 17.41 23.97 -2.43
CA TRP A 92 18.46 24.75 -1.77
C TRP A 92 19.01 24.05 -0.52
N TYR A 93 18.17 23.36 0.22
CA TYR A 93 18.59 22.60 1.40
C TYR A 93 19.52 21.43 1.06
N LEU A 94 19.31 20.76 -0.06
CA LEU A 94 20.19 19.70 -0.56
C LEU A 94 21.59 20.27 -0.86
N LEU A 95 21.65 21.42 -1.54
CA LEU A 95 22.91 22.09 -1.83
C LEU A 95 23.65 22.44 -0.53
N VAL A 96 22.97 23.06 0.43
CA VAL A 96 23.58 23.43 1.72
C VAL A 96 24.08 22.18 2.46
N THR A 97 23.31 21.10 2.46
CA THR A 97 23.71 19.84 3.11
C THR A 97 24.98 19.25 2.46
N LEU A 98 25.05 19.25 1.13
CA LEU A 98 26.23 18.77 0.39
C LEU A 98 27.46 19.67 0.61
N LEU A 99 27.26 20.98 0.65
CA LEU A 99 28.33 21.93 0.96
C LEU A 99 28.88 21.74 2.38
N LEU A 100 28.01 21.59 3.36
CA LEU A 100 28.40 21.30 4.74
C LEU A 100 29.15 19.96 4.85
N LEU A 101 28.74 18.93 4.13
CA LEU A 101 29.47 17.65 4.07
C LEU A 101 30.84 17.83 3.44
N PHE A 102 30.94 18.61 2.35
CA PHE A 102 32.19 18.91 1.69
C PHE A 102 33.14 19.70 2.62
N ASP A 103 32.63 20.73 3.28
CA ASP A 103 33.41 21.51 4.25
C ASP A 103 33.91 20.62 5.41
N PHE A 104 33.05 19.74 5.92
CA PHE A 104 33.44 18.78 6.95
C PHE A 104 34.61 17.88 6.50
N PHE A 105 34.57 17.37 5.27
CA PHE A 105 35.68 16.57 4.71
C PHE A 105 36.95 17.40 4.52
N MET A 106 36.80 18.67 4.12
CA MET A 106 37.97 19.57 3.90
C MET A 106 38.63 19.93 5.23
N VAL A 107 37.85 20.28 6.26
CA VAL A 107 38.36 20.53 7.62
C VAL A 107 39.05 19.28 8.19
N GLY A 108 38.44 18.12 8.00
CA GLY A 108 39.03 16.83 8.38
C GLY A 108 40.42 16.60 7.76
N ARG A 109 40.72 17.14 6.55
CA ARG A 109 42.01 16.97 5.90
C ARG A 109 43.17 17.71 6.57
N VAL A 110 42.90 18.73 7.35
CA VAL A 110 43.90 19.46 8.11
C VAL A 110 44.37 18.65 9.33
N ILE A 111 43.55 17.74 9.83
CA ILE A 111 43.85 16.96 11.02
C ILE A 111 44.67 15.71 10.65
N LYS A 112 45.91 15.64 11.10
CA LYS A 112 46.77 14.45 10.93
C LYS A 112 46.44 13.42 12.03
N CYS A 113 45.82 12.31 11.65
CA CYS A 113 45.50 11.22 12.60
C CYS A 113 46.42 10.02 12.42
N LYS A 114 46.97 9.51 13.55
CA LYS A 114 47.65 8.22 13.60
C LYS A 114 46.66 7.08 13.61
N PRO A 115 47.04 5.83 13.25
CA PRO A 115 46.21 4.65 13.45
C PRO A 115 45.80 4.51 14.93
N VAL A 116 44.53 4.16 15.17
CA VAL A 116 43.98 3.97 16.52
C VAL A 116 44.66 2.79 17.20
N PHE A 117 44.79 1.70 16.47
CA PHE A 117 45.48 0.49 16.97
C PHE A 117 46.81 0.31 16.27
N SER A 118 47.89 0.31 17.04
CA SER A 118 49.25 0.08 16.55
C SER A 118 49.54 -1.38 16.22
N LYS A 119 48.85 -2.33 16.90
CA LYS A 119 49.02 -3.78 16.71
C LYS A 119 47.76 -4.41 16.18
N LYS A 120 47.89 -5.29 15.17
CA LYS A 120 46.76 -6.02 14.53
C LYS A 120 45.87 -6.75 15.54
N LYS A 121 46.46 -7.34 16.59
CA LYS A 121 45.72 -8.06 17.64
C LYS A 121 44.75 -7.15 18.41
N PHE A 122 45.16 -5.94 18.77
CA PHE A 122 44.27 -4.98 19.46
C PHE A 122 43.16 -4.47 18.54
N ARG A 123 43.44 -4.30 17.25
CA ARG A 123 42.40 -3.98 16.27
C ARG A 123 41.37 -5.11 16.16
N LEU A 124 41.82 -6.37 16.12
CA LEU A 124 40.91 -7.53 16.10
C LEU A 124 40.03 -7.58 17.35
N CYS A 125 40.64 -7.34 18.54
CA CYS A 125 39.87 -7.24 19.77
C CYS A 125 38.83 -6.10 19.73
N GLY A 126 39.19 -4.94 19.13
CA GLY A 126 38.26 -3.83 18.92
C GLY A 126 37.10 -4.20 17.99
N ILE A 127 37.39 -4.89 16.88
CA ILE A 127 36.36 -5.37 15.94
C ILE A 127 35.40 -6.34 16.65
N ILE A 128 35.93 -7.30 17.40
CA ILE A 128 35.12 -8.27 18.17
C ILE A 128 34.25 -7.55 19.21
N ALA A 129 34.85 -6.61 19.97
CA ALA A 129 34.09 -5.83 20.94
C ALA A 129 32.96 -5.03 20.30
N MET A 130 33.22 -4.35 19.16
CA MET A 130 32.17 -3.61 18.44
C MET A 130 31.12 -4.55 17.87
N ALA A 131 31.49 -5.73 17.38
CA ALA A 131 30.53 -6.72 16.93
C ALA A 131 29.59 -7.18 18.07
N ILE A 132 30.15 -7.46 19.27
CA ILE A 132 29.35 -7.83 20.45
C ILE A 132 28.41 -6.68 20.85
N ILE A 133 28.93 -5.44 20.95
CA ILE A 133 28.13 -4.26 21.28
C ILE A 133 27.00 -4.07 20.25
N SER A 134 27.29 -4.24 18.96
CA SER A 134 26.30 -4.14 17.90
C SER A 134 25.22 -5.22 18.01
N VAL A 135 25.61 -6.48 18.25
CA VAL A 135 24.65 -7.59 18.41
C VAL A 135 23.76 -7.35 19.64
N VAL A 136 24.34 -7.00 20.77
CA VAL A 136 23.57 -6.69 21.99
C VAL A 136 22.67 -5.48 21.79
N GLY A 137 23.19 -4.43 21.14
CA GLY A 137 22.40 -3.23 20.82
C GLY A 137 21.24 -3.51 19.89
N VAL A 138 21.47 -4.30 18.83
CA VAL A 138 20.40 -4.73 17.91
C VAL A 138 19.36 -5.58 18.64
N GLN A 139 19.81 -6.57 19.42
CA GLN A 139 18.91 -7.43 20.18
C GLN A 139 18.06 -6.64 21.17
N GLN A 140 18.66 -5.73 21.93
CA GLN A 140 17.99 -5.01 23.01
C GLN A 140 17.13 -3.84 22.51
N PHE A 141 17.60 -3.08 21.52
CA PHE A 141 16.96 -1.83 21.12
C PHE A 141 16.22 -1.90 19.77
N ILE A 142 16.50 -2.91 18.96
CA ILE A 142 15.85 -3.07 17.65
C ILE A 142 14.88 -4.25 17.65
N LEU A 143 15.31 -5.43 18.11
CA LEU A 143 14.52 -6.66 18.00
C LEU A 143 13.61 -6.92 19.21
N SER A 144 13.91 -6.39 20.39
CA SER A 144 13.06 -6.57 21.58
C SER A 144 11.98 -5.49 21.69
N ASP A 145 10.96 -5.78 22.47
CA ASP A 145 9.87 -4.84 22.79
C ASP A 145 10.30 -3.80 23.87
N TYR A 146 11.60 -3.73 24.20
CA TYR A 146 12.12 -2.81 25.22
C TYR A 146 11.73 -1.36 24.97
N LEU A 147 11.82 -0.89 23.72
CA LEU A 147 11.49 0.51 23.39
C LEU A 147 9.98 0.75 23.39
N ASP A 148 9.16 -0.24 23.00
CA ASP A 148 7.70 -0.15 23.06
C ASP A 148 7.24 -0.01 24.51
N ASN A 149 7.79 -0.83 25.40
CA ASN A 149 7.55 -0.77 26.85
C ASN A 149 7.99 0.55 27.49
N HIS A 150 8.78 1.37 26.78
CA HIS A 150 9.22 2.70 27.19
C HIS A 150 8.59 3.83 26.35
N GLY A 151 7.51 3.55 25.62
CA GLY A 151 6.72 4.52 24.90
C GLY A 151 7.32 5.02 23.58
N LEU A 152 8.24 4.25 22.98
CA LEU A 152 8.79 4.54 21.64
C LEU A 152 8.12 3.66 20.57
N ASN A 153 6.83 3.81 20.39
CA ASN A 153 6.06 3.04 19.41
C ASN A 153 6.08 3.74 18.04
N LEU A 154 6.18 2.95 16.97
CA LEU A 154 5.97 3.49 15.62
C LEU A 154 4.46 3.64 15.39
N SER A 155 4.00 4.85 15.09
CA SER A 155 2.64 5.03 14.65
C SER A 155 2.45 4.38 13.27
N LEU A 156 1.57 3.41 13.18
CA LEU A 156 1.20 2.73 11.93
C LEU A 156 0.44 3.68 11.00
N PHE A 157 -0.43 4.51 11.56
CA PHE A 157 -1.20 5.52 10.84
C PHE A 157 -0.35 6.63 10.25
N ASN A 158 0.63 7.08 11.00
CA ASN A 158 1.44 8.23 10.63
C ASN A 158 2.90 8.01 11.01
N PRO A 159 3.64 7.22 10.21
CA PRO A 159 5.07 7.02 10.44
C PRO A 159 5.85 8.33 10.54
N MET A 160 5.41 9.37 9.80
CA MET A 160 6.00 10.70 9.87
C MET A 160 5.84 11.33 11.26
N ARG A 161 4.72 11.12 11.96
CA ARG A 161 4.54 11.60 13.35
C ARG A 161 5.60 11.00 14.27
N SER A 162 5.85 9.69 14.17
CA SER A 162 6.90 9.00 14.95
C SER A 162 8.29 9.55 14.63
N TYR A 163 8.61 9.73 13.36
CA TYR A 163 9.89 10.29 12.94
C TYR A 163 10.07 11.75 13.40
N ARG A 164 9.01 12.55 13.39
CA ARG A 164 9.02 13.91 13.93
C ARG A 164 9.21 13.95 15.44
N THR A 165 8.72 12.93 16.15
CA THR A 165 8.80 12.84 17.61
C THR A 165 10.13 12.26 18.06
N TYR A 166 10.61 11.24 17.39
CA TYR A 166 11.76 10.42 17.81
C TYR A 166 13.07 10.76 17.09
N GLY A 167 13.01 11.41 15.94
CA GLY A 167 14.13 11.60 15.03
C GLY A 167 14.25 10.47 13.99
N SER A 168 14.85 10.76 12.83
CA SER A 168 14.89 9.84 11.70
C SER A 168 15.63 8.53 11.99
N ILE A 169 16.70 8.55 12.77
CA ILE A 169 17.47 7.33 13.07
C ILE A 169 16.69 6.43 14.02
N ALA A 170 16.11 6.98 15.08
CA ALA A 170 15.27 6.21 16.00
C ALA A 170 14.03 5.68 15.30
N GLY A 171 13.33 6.49 14.50
CA GLY A 171 12.19 6.06 13.71
C GLY A 171 12.54 4.93 12.75
N PHE A 172 13.66 5.05 12.02
CA PHE A 172 14.13 3.98 11.14
C PHE A 172 14.50 2.70 11.91
N SER A 173 15.20 2.83 13.03
CA SER A 173 15.54 1.66 13.86
C SER A 173 14.28 0.93 14.34
N ARG A 174 13.24 1.67 14.72
CA ARG A 174 11.95 1.07 15.08
C ARG A 174 11.27 0.42 13.88
N SER A 175 11.37 1.01 12.70
CA SER A 175 10.78 0.39 11.51
C SER A 175 11.40 -0.97 11.18
N ILE A 176 12.67 -1.23 11.56
CA ILE A 176 13.28 -2.57 11.44
C ILE A 176 12.52 -3.58 12.31
N HIS A 177 12.21 -3.22 13.57
CA HIS A 177 11.44 -4.09 14.47
C HIS A 177 10.09 -4.48 13.84
N TYR A 178 9.37 -3.49 13.34
CA TYR A 178 8.06 -3.67 12.69
C TYR A 178 8.13 -4.27 11.27
N SER A 179 9.32 -4.48 10.70
CA SER A 179 9.49 -5.16 9.40
C SER A 179 9.63 -6.68 9.51
N ILE A 180 9.66 -7.21 10.71
CA ILE A 180 9.80 -8.64 10.95
C ILE A 180 8.41 -9.23 11.18
N LEU A 181 7.95 -10.08 10.25
CA LEU A 181 6.71 -10.81 10.43
C LEU A 181 6.87 -11.82 11.58
N LYS A 182 6.25 -11.51 12.70
CA LYS A 182 6.26 -12.37 13.88
C LYS A 182 5.19 -13.46 13.72
N LYS A 183 5.47 -14.65 14.26
CA LYS A 183 4.46 -15.67 14.43
C LYS A 183 3.40 -15.14 15.42
N PRO A 184 2.10 -15.18 15.08
CA PRO A 184 1.06 -14.70 15.98
C PRO A 184 1.08 -15.44 17.31
N GLU A 185 0.73 -14.75 18.39
CA GLU A 185 0.57 -15.37 19.69
C GLU A 185 -0.52 -16.42 19.65
N GLY A 186 -0.29 -17.57 20.27
CA GLY A 186 -1.24 -18.68 20.26
C GLY A 186 -1.30 -19.48 18.96
N TYR A 187 -0.51 -19.14 17.92
CA TYR A 187 -0.53 -19.92 16.69
C TYR A 187 -0.08 -21.37 16.91
N SER A 188 -0.93 -22.29 16.61
CA SER A 188 -0.66 -23.73 16.48
C SER A 188 -1.61 -24.31 15.42
N LEU A 189 -1.33 -25.52 14.90
CA LEU A 189 -2.21 -26.17 13.94
C LEU A 189 -3.54 -26.56 14.58
N GLU A 190 -3.54 -26.91 15.87
CA GLU A 190 -4.76 -27.18 16.63
C GLU A 190 -5.65 -25.93 16.73
N LYS A 191 -5.03 -24.73 16.88
CA LYS A 191 -5.80 -23.48 16.93
C LYS A 191 -6.33 -23.12 15.53
N VAL A 192 -5.57 -23.39 14.46
CA VAL A 192 -6.06 -23.25 13.08
C VAL A 192 -7.31 -24.14 12.90
N GLU A 193 -7.21 -25.44 13.21
CA GLU A 193 -8.33 -26.40 13.09
C GLU A 193 -9.54 -26.00 13.96
N GLU A 194 -9.32 -25.49 15.19
CA GLU A 194 -10.39 -24.98 16.04
C GLU A 194 -11.20 -23.86 15.36
N ILE A 195 -10.54 -23.01 14.58
CA ILE A 195 -11.20 -21.91 13.88
C ILE A 195 -11.84 -22.40 12.58
N THR A 196 -11.07 -23.10 11.74
CA THR A 196 -11.48 -23.48 10.38
C THR A 196 -12.59 -24.52 10.35
N SER A 197 -12.62 -25.45 11.34
CA SER A 197 -13.68 -26.47 11.44
C SER A 197 -15.11 -25.95 11.60
N LYS A 198 -15.27 -24.65 11.86
CA LYS A 198 -16.59 -24.00 11.96
C LYS A 198 -17.14 -23.54 10.60
N TYR A 199 -16.29 -23.53 9.58
CA TYR A 199 -16.58 -22.92 8.28
C TYR A 199 -16.22 -23.89 7.14
N GLU A 200 -17.20 -24.61 6.66
CA GLU A 200 -17.04 -25.52 5.53
C GLU A 200 -17.14 -24.75 4.21
N SER A 201 -16.18 -24.95 3.32
CA SER A 201 -16.23 -24.39 1.96
C SER A 201 -17.36 -25.00 1.15
N ASP A 202 -17.98 -24.23 0.27
CA ASP A 202 -18.97 -24.75 -0.66
C ASP A 202 -18.31 -25.71 -1.65
N THR A 203 -19.12 -26.67 -2.14
CA THR A 203 -18.72 -27.56 -3.23
C THR A 203 -19.05 -26.90 -4.56
N VAL A 204 -18.12 -26.95 -5.50
CA VAL A 204 -18.33 -26.40 -6.85
C VAL A 204 -19.51 -27.06 -7.55
N ASP A 205 -20.52 -26.27 -7.92
CA ASP A 205 -21.65 -26.72 -8.72
C ASP A 205 -21.41 -26.43 -10.21
N LYS A 206 -20.91 -27.42 -10.94
CA LYS A 206 -20.63 -27.31 -12.38
C LYS A 206 -21.87 -27.13 -13.26
N THR A 207 -23.07 -27.20 -12.69
CA THR A 207 -24.32 -26.99 -13.43
C THR A 207 -24.81 -25.55 -13.35
N LYS A 208 -24.20 -24.74 -12.53
CA LYS A 208 -24.55 -23.35 -12.30
C LYS A 208 -23.92 -22.46 -13.36
N GLU A 209 -24.72 -21.59 -13.94
CA GLU A 209 -24.24 -20.55 -14.84
C GLU A 209 -23.68 -19.38 -14.02
N HIS A 210 -22.45 -18.98 -14.32
CA HIS A 210 -21.76 -17.88 -13.68
C HIS A 210 -21.66 -16.67 -14.63
N PRO A 211 -21.77 -15.41 -14.13
CA PRO A 211 -21.61 -14.23 -14.95
C PRO A 211 -20.13 -14.02 -15.33
N ASN A 212 -19.86 -13.31 -16.41
CA ASN A 212 -18.54 -12.75 -16.64
C ASN A 212 -18.20 -11.74 -15.53
N VAL A 213 -16.96 -11.75 -15.05
CA VAL A 213 -16.48 -10.86 -13.98
C VAL A 213 -15.36 -9.96 -14.51
N ILE A 214 -15.58 -8.66 -14.43
CA ILE A 214 -14.55 -7.65 -14.74
C ILE A 214 -14.21 -6.90 -13.45
N VAL A 215 -12.95 -6.91 -13.07
CA VAL A 215 -12.44 -6.19 -11.90
C VAL A 215 -11.61 -5.01 -12.35
N VAL A 216 -11.92 -3.84 -11.86
CA VAL A 216 -11.17 -2.59 -12.11
C VAL A 216 -10.66 -2.04 -10.79
N ILE A 217 -9.34 -2.01 -10.64
CA ILE A 217 -8.67 -1.21 -9.62
C ILE A 217 -8.12 0.03 -10.33
N ASN A 218 -8.71 1.19 -10.06
CA ASN A 218 -8.34 2.42 -10.74
C ASN A 218 -7.32 3.20 -9.91
N GLU A 219 -6.18 3.52 -10.50
CA GLU A 219 -5.07 4.24 -9.87
C GLU A 219 -5.53 5.56 -9.23
N ALA A 220 -5.26 5.69 -7.93
CA ALA A 220 -5.55 6.87 -7.12
C ALA A 220 -7.01 7.37 -7.20
N PHE A 221 -7.95 6.53 -7.62
CA PHE A 221 -9.35 6.94 -7.80
C PHE A 221 -10.05 7.11 -6.45
N SER A 222 -10.53 8.31 -6.19
CA SER A 222 -11.29 8.63 -4.96
C SER A 222 -12.15 9.87 -5.13
N ASP A 223 -13.23 9.92 -4.37
CA ASP A 223 -13.99 11.16 -4.18
C ASP A 223 -13.34 11.99 -3.07
N LEU A 224 -12.72 13.11 -3.43
CA LEU A 224 -12.06 13.99 -2.46
C LEU A 224 -13.04 14.72 -1.53
N LYS A 225 -14.36 14.63 -1.76
CA LYS A 225 -15.36 15.08 -0.78
C LYS A 225 -15.29 14.31 0.53
N ALA A 226 -14.68 13.13 0.55
CA ALA A 226 -14.33 12.45 1.79
C ALA A 226 -13.41 13.27 2.71
N LEU A 227 -12.57 14.17 2.15
CA LEU A 227 -11.68 15.04 2.93
C LEU A 227 -12.41 16.24 3.53
N SER A 228 -13.31 16.87 2.76
CA SER A 228 -14.07 18.04 3.17
C SER A 228 -15.10 18.41 2.09
N ASP A 229 -16.06 19.23 2.49
CA ASP A 229 -16.99 19.82 1.53
C ASP A 229 -16.34 21.02 0.81
N PHE A 230 -16.24 20.90 -0.53
CA PHE A 230 -15.73 21.94 -1.43
C PHE A 230 -16.57 21.98 -2.71
N GLU A 231 -16.54 23.10 -3.41
CA GLU A 231 -17.28 23.27 -4.67
C GLU A 231 -16.34 23.33 -5.86
N THR A 232 -16.78 22.73 -6.96
CA THR A 232 -16.16 22.76 -8.27
C THR A 232 -17.04 23.44 -9.30
N ASN A 233 -16.47 23.79 -10.47
CA ASN A 233 -17.25 24.37 -11.59
C ASN A 233 -18.33 23.41 -12.10
N GLU A 234 -18.09 22.10 -12.11
CA GLU A 234 -19.02 21.02 -12.46
C GLU A 234 -18.73 19.76 -11.66
N ASP A 235 -19.62 18.77 -11.66
CA ASP A 235 -19.37 17.47 -11.06
C ASP A 235 -18.24 16.75 -11.80
N TYR A 236 -17.25 16.27 -11.07
CA TYR A 236 -16.08 15.58 -11.64
C TYR A 236 -16.25 14.06 -11.73
N MET A 237 -17.37 13.50 -11.26
CA MET A 237 -17.70 12.07 -11.35
C MET A 237 -19.21 11.85 -11.59
N PRO A 238 -19.84 12.55 -12.55
CA PRO A 238 -21.29 12.54 -12.68
C PRO A 238 -21.86 11.17 -13.01
N PHE A 239 -21.15 10.36 -13.80
CA PHE A 239 -21.60 9.02 -14.14
C PHE A 239 -21.56 8.09 -12.93
N ILE A 240 -20.46 8.05 -12.22
CA ILE A 240 -20.28 7.20 -11.02
C ILE A 240 -21.23 7.64 -9.90
N HIS A 241 -21.40 8.93 -9.65
CA HIS A 241 -22.38 9.43 -8.68
C HIS A 241 -23.82 9.00 -9.03
N GLY A 242 -24.14 8.95 -10.33
CA GLY A 242 -25.41 8.41 -10.82
C GLY A 242 -25.51 6.90 -10.63
N LEU A 243 -24.47 6.17 -11.06
CA LEU A 243 -24.44 4.71 -11.03
C LEU A 243 -24.52 4.14 -9.60
N MET A 244 -23.88 4.80 -8.63
CA MET A 244 -23.95 4.41 -7.22
C MET A 244 -25.38 4.44 -6.63
N ASN A 245 -26.35 5.01 -7.33
CA ASN A 245 -27.76 5.02 -6.95
C ASN A 245 -28.61 4.11 -7.84
N ASP A 246 -28.00 3.39 -8.79
CA ASP A 246 -28.71 2.46 -9.68
C ASP A 246 -29.13 1.20 -8.91
N LYS A 247 -30.30 0.65 -9.27
CA LYS A 247 -30.81 -0.62 -8.71
C LYS A 247 -29.97 -1.85 -9.07
N ASN A 248 -29.16 -1.75 -10.12
CA ASN A 248 -28.24 -2.79 -10.57
C ASN A 248 -26.81 -2.55 -10.02
N CYS A 249 -26.67 -1.78 -8.95
CA CYS A 249 -25.38 -1.43 -8.38
C CYS A 249 -25.37 -1.62 -6.86
N VAL A 250 -24.45 -2.44 -6.37
CA VAL A 250 -24.04 -2.47 -4.96
C VAL A 250 -22.89 -1.48 -4.83
N SER A 251 -23.00 -0.50 -3.93
CA SER A 251 -21.99 0.55 -3.82
C SER A 251 -21.79 1.03 -2.39
N GLY A 252 -20.66 1.65 -2.14
CA GLY A 252 -20.39 2.20 -0.81
C GLY A 252 -19.01 2.80 -0.67
N THR A 253 -18.61 2.95 0.60
CA THR A 253 -17.27 3.40 1.00
C THR A 253 -16.45 2.22 1.49
N THR A 254 -15.26 2.03 0.92
CA THR A 254 -14.24 1.13 1.44
C THR A 254 -13.07 1.91 1.98
N TYR A 255 -12.38 1.33 2.95
CA TYR A 255 -11.17 1.91 3.52
C TYR A 255 -9.95 1.14 3.03
N ALA A 256 -9.07 1.84 2.32
CA ALA A 256 -7.77 1.30 1.93
C ALA A 256 -6.80 1.31 3.12
N SER A 257 -5.81 0.44 3.11
CA SER A 257 -4.74 0.44 4.13
C SER A 257 -3.61 1.43 3.83
N ILE A 258 -3.63 2.05 2.65
CA ILE A 258 -2.54 2.88 2.11
C ILE A 258 -3.05 4.19 1.53
N VAL A 259 -2.13 5.15 1.35
CA VAL A 259 -2.41 6.46 0.73
C VAL A 259 -1.23 6.90 -0.13
N GLY A 260 -1.50 7.34 -1.35
CA GLY A 260 -0.53 8.01 -2.23
C GLY A 260 0.59 7.11 -2.75
N GLY A 261 0.37 5.79 -2.80
CA GLY A 261 1.31 4.82 -3.34
C GLY A 261 1.19 3.45 -2.66
N GLN A 262 2.02 2.49 -3.07
CA GLN A 262 1.97 1.08 -2.66
C GLN A 262 0.72 0.33 -3.17
N THR A 263 0.23 0.68 -4.34
CA THR A 263 -0.93 0.14 -5.05
C THR A 263 -1.07 -1.38 -4.93
N ALA A 264 0.04 -2.13 -5.08
CA ALA A 264 0.06 -3.59 -4.96
C ALA A 264 -0.45 -4.13 -3.61
N ASN A 265 -0.50 -3.31 -2.57
CA ASN A 265 -1.05 -3.70 -1.28
C ASN A 265 -2.58 -3.76 -1.31
N THR A 266 -3.22 -2.81 -1.98
CA THR A 266 -4.67 -2.85 -2.21
C THR A 266 -5.06 -4.02 -3.11
N GLU A 267 -4.29 -4.26 -4.17
CA GLU A 267 -4.47 -5.45 -5.01
C GLU A 267 -4.35 -6.75 -4.21
N TYR A 268 -3.36 -6.83 -3.30
CA TYR A 268 -3.17 -7.98 -2.44
C TYR A 268 -4.38 -8.21 -1.52
N GLU A 269 -4.83 -7.17 -0.79
CA GLU A 269 -5.99 -7.28 0.10
C GLU A 269 -7.23 -7.73 -0.67
N PHE A 270 -7.50 -7.15 -1.84
CA PHE A 270 -8.64 -7.52 -2.66
C PHE A 270 -8.53 -8.94 -3.24
N LEU A 271 -7.39 -9.29 -3.85
CA LEU A 271 -7.24 -10.57 -4.54
C LEU A 271 -7.15 -11.78 -3.62
N THR A 272 -6.71 -11.60 -2.37
CA THR A 272 -6.48 -12.71 -1.43
C THR A 272 -7.42 -12.73 -0.23
N GLY A 273 -8.14 -11.63 0.04
CA GLY A 273 -8.89 -11.48 1.27
C GLY A 273 -8.02 -11.28 2.52
N ASN A 274 -6.71 -11.40 2.43
CA ASN A 274 -5.79 -11.12 3.54
C ASN A 274 -5.71 -9.62 3.85
N SER A 275 -5.26 -9.24 5.04
CA SER A 275 -5.19 -7.84 5.45
C SER A 275 -3.76 -7.38 5.72
N LEU A 276 -3.45 -6.12 5.40
CA LEU A 276 -2.21 -5.46 5.80
C LEU A 276 -2.10 -5.26 7.33
N ALA A 277 -3.20 -5.42 8.07
CA ALA A 277 -3.21 -5.34 9.53
C ALA A 277 -2.18 -6.27 10.19
N PHE A 278 -1.90 -7.40 9.57
CA PHE A 278 -1.00 -8.42 10.10
C PHE A 278 0.35 -8.46 9.40
N LEU A 279 0.62 -7.55 8.48
CA LEU A 279 1.90 -7.43 7.81
C LEU A 279 2.75 -6.30 8.43
N PRO A 280 4.07 -6.41 8.34
CA PRO A 280 4.96 -5.35 8.81
C PRO A 280 4.65 -4.01 8.14
N THR A 281 4.67 -2.95 8.92
CA THR A 281 4.39 -1.59 8.45
C THR A 281 5.23 -1.22 7.24
N GLY A 282 4.57 -0.77 6.17
CA GLY A 282 5.21 -0.37 4.91
C GLY A 282 5.72 -1.53 4.06
N ALA A 283 5.42 -2.76 4.43
CA ALA A 283 5.68 -3.90 3.57
C ALA A 283 4.88 -3.77 2.26
N VAL A 284 5.46 -4.26 1.17
CA VAL A 284 4.75 -4.46 -0.10
C VAL A 284 4.53 -5.96 -0.26
N ALA A 285 3.28 -6.38 -0.12
CA ALA A 285 2.93 -7.80 0.00
C ALA A 285 3.40 -8.63 -1.19
N PHE A 286 3.20 -8.16 -2.42
CA PHE A 286 3.65 -8.85 -3.63
C PHE A 286 5.16 -9.08 -3.69
N GLN A 287 5.95 -8.17 -3.13
CA GLN A 287 7.40 -8.27 -3.14
C GLN A 287 7.94 -9.19 -2.05
N LEU A 288 7.32 -9.14 -0.86
CA LEU A 288 7.87 -9.74 0.35
C LEU A 288 7.20 -11.05 0.74
N PHE A 289 5.91 -11.22 0.44
CA PHE A 289 5.12 -12.31 1.00
C PHE A 289 4.50 -13.23 -0.05
N VAL A 290 4.12 -12.75 -1.23
CA VAL A 290 3.66 -13.62 -2.33
C VAL A 290 4.86 -14.33 -2.95
N LYS A 291 5.25 -15.46 -2.36
CA LYS A 291 6.46 -16.23 -2.73
C LYS A 291 6.14 -17.53 -3.46
N ASP A 292 5.00 -18.11 -3.16
CA ASP A 292 4.49 -19.37 -3.69
C ASP A 292 3.05 -19.17 -4.16
N ALA A 293 2.51 -20.12 -4.90
CA ALA A 293 1.10 -20.12 -5.28
C ALA A 293 0.21 -20.12 -4.04
N MET A 294 -0.82 -19.28 -4.06
CA MET A 294 -1.70 -19.11 -2.91
C MET A 294 -3.16 -18.95 -3.34
N PRO A 295 -4.11 -19.27 -2.45
CA PRO A 295 -5.53 -19.02 -2.67
C PRO A 295 -5.79 -17.55 -3.01
N SER A 296 -6.65 -17.33 -3.99
CA SER A 296 -7.00 -15.99 -4.45
C SER A 296 -8.37 -16.00 -5.14
N LEU A 297 -8.94 -14.82 -5.38
CA LEU A 297 -10.11 -14.66 -6.24
C LEU A 297 -9.94 -15.39 -7.59
N VAL A 298 -8.74 -15.30 -8.18
CA VAL A 298 -8.48 -15.88 -9.51
C VAL A 298 -8.49 -17.40 -9.47
N THR A 299 -7.85 -18.02 -8.47
CA THR A 299 -7.83 -19.49 -8.33
C THR A 299 -9.20 -20.03 -7.97
N GLN A 300 -9.98 -19.32 -7.15
CA GLN A 300 -11.34 -19.68 -6.80
C GLN A 300 -12.25 -19.69 -8.04
N LEU A 301 -12.24 -18.60 -8.83
CA LEU A 301 -13.04 -18.52 -10.05
C LEU A 301 -12.61 -19.56 -11.09
N GLN A 302 -11.32 -19.94 -11.14
CA GLN A 302 -10.87 -21.04 -12.01
C GLN A 302 -11.44 -22.40 -11.59
N ASP A 303 -11.64 -22.63 -10.31
CA ASP A 303 -12.34 -23.85 -9.83
C ASP A 303 -13.79 -23.89 -10.28
N GLU A 304 -14.42 -22.72 -10.50
CA GLU A 304 -15.77 -22.50 -11.04
C GLU A 304 -15.80 -22.33 -12.57
N GLU A 305 -14.80 -22.85 -13.26
CA GLU A 305 -14.71 -22.92 -14.74
C GLU A 305 -14.45 -21.58 -15.45
N TYR A 306 -14.01 -20.51 -14.76
CA TYR A 306 -13.49 -19.31 -15.41
C TYR A 306 -12.12 -19.59 -16.06
N MET A 307 -12.15 -20.18 -17.23
CA MET A 307 -10.94 -20.66 -17.92
C MET A 307 -10.11 -19.53 -18.54
N GLY A 308 -10.73 -18.38 -18.84
CA GLY A 308 -10.06 -17.14 -19.20
C GLY A 308 -9.80 -16.27 -17.98
N SER A 309 -8.55 -16.01 -17.61
CA SER A 309 -8.18 -15.08 -16.56
C SER A 309 -7.03 -14.18 -17.03
N THR A 310 -7.37 -12.93 -17.31
CA THR A 310 -6.46 -11.95 -17.90
C THR A 310 -6.29 -10.75 -16.97
N ALA A 311 -5.03 -10.46 -16.61
CA ALA A 311 -4.65 -9.21 -15.95
C ALA A 311 -4.12 -8.19 -16.98
N ILE A 312 -4.51 -6.94 -16.83
CA ILE A 312 -4.03 -5.80 -17.62
C ILE A 312 -3.47 -4.72 -16.71
N HIS A 313 -2.20 -4.36 -16.91
CA HIS A 313 -1.59 -3.20 -16.29
C HIS A 313 -0.61 -2.58 -17.28
N LEU A 314 -1.03 -1.54 -18.00
CA LEU A 314 -0.25 -0.92 -19.06
C LEU A 314 0.91 -0.07 -18.53
N HIS A 315 1.68 -0.67 -17.62
CA HIS A 315 2.92 -0.18 -17.06
C HIS A 315 3.94 -1.34 -16.97
N ARG A 316 5.13 -1.10 -16.43
CA ARG A 316 6.17 -2.14 -16.36
C ARG A 316 5.76 -3.28 -15.42
N ALA A 317 5.86 -4.50 -15.91
CA ALA A 317 5.53 -5.71 -15.14
C ALA A 317 6.41 -5.90 -13.89
N SER A 318 7.67 -5.42 -13.94
CA SER A 318 8.61 -5.48 -12.82
C SER A 318 8.19 -4.61 -11.61
N ASN A 319 7.35 -3.60 -11.84
CA ASN A 319 6.85 -2.76 -10.76
C ASN A 319 6.04 -3.60 -9.76
N TYR A 320 6.41 -3.50 -8.48
CA TYR A 320 5.89 -4.34 -7.39
C TYR A 320 6.02 -5.85 -7.64
N ARG A 321 6.82 -6.28 -8.63
CA ARG A 321 7.00 -7.69 -9.00
C ARG A 321 5.69 -8.36 -9.45
N ARG A 322 4.83 -7.63 -10.16
CA ARG A 322 3.60 -8.19 -10.76
C ARG A 322 3.92 -9.31 -11.75
N ASP A 323 5.08 -9.22 -12.43
CA ASP A 323 5.64 -10.28 -13.27
C ASP A 323 5.71 -11.66 -12.57
N ARG A 324 5.87 -11.66 -11.25
CA ARG A 324 5.90 -12.85 -10.41
C ARG A 324 4.59 -13.06 -9.64
N ALA A 325 4.03 -12.01 -9.08
CA ALA A 325 2.88 -12.12 -8.20
C ALA A 325 1.62 -12.60 -8.93
N TYR A 326 1.31 -12.04 -10.10
CA TYR A 326 0.10 -12.41 -10.82
C TYR A 326 0.05 -13.90 -11.24
N PRO A 327 1.11 -14.52 -11.79
CA PRO A 327 1.11 -15.97 -12.01
C PRO A 327 0.92 -16.79 -10.72
N LEU A 328 1.48 -16.36 -9.58
CA LEU A 328 1.32 -17.04 -8.29
C LEU A 328 -0.10 -16.89 -7.70
N LEU A 329 -0.81 -15.85 -8.10
CA LEU A 329 -2.22 -15.61 -7.79
C LEU A 329 -3.19 -16.24 -8.82
N GLY A 330 -2.67 -16.98 -9.82
CA GLY A 330 -3.48 -17.75 -10.75
C GLY A 330 -3.74 -17.10 -12.12
N PHE A 331 -3.36 -15.85 -12.38
CA PHE A 331 -3.57 -15.25 -13.70
C PHE A 331 -2.84 -16.01 -14.80
N LYS A 332 -3.56 -16.38 -15.85
CA LYS A 332 -3.00 -17.09 -17.03
C LYS A 332 -2.36 -16.11 -18.01
N ASN A 333 -2.93 -14.94 -18.19
CA ASN A 333 -2.46 -13.92 -19.10
C ASN A 333 -2.15 -12.63 -18.33
N PHE A 334 -1.06 -11.95 -18.73
CA PHE A 334 -0.72 -10.64 -18.19
C PHE A 334 -0.26 -9.68 -19.29
N TYR A 335 -1.13 -8.79 -19.71
CA TYR A 335 -0.79 -7.73 -20.65
C TYR A 335 -0.24 -6.50 -19.92
N ASN A 336 0.96 -6.11 -20.29
CA ASN A 336 1.70 -5.01 -19.68
C ASN A 336 2.48 -4.24 -20.77
N TYR A 337 3.17 -3.18 -20.37
CA TYR A 337 3.91 -2.30 -21.29
C TYR A 337 4.90 -3.07 -22.19
N ASP A 338 5.50 -4.14 -21.70
CA ASP A 338 6.53 -4.89 -22.41
C ASP A 338 5.95 -5.99 -23.34
N THR A 339 4.68 -6.38 -23.11
CA THR A 339 4.01 -7.47 -23.87
C THR A 339 3.00 -6.97 -24.91
N VAL A 340 2.48 -5.76 -24.74
CA VAL A 340 1.50 -5.16 -25.67
C VAL A 340 2.23 -4.62 -26.91
N THR A 341 1.83 -5.12 -28.07
CA THR A 341 2.43 -4.76 -29.38
C THR A 341 1.69 -3.62 -30.09
N THR A 342 0.44 -3.34 -29.72
CA THR A 342 -0.34 -2.24 -30.27
C THR A 342 0.00 -0.91 -29.58
N PRO A 343 -0.15 0.24 -30.25
CA PRO A 343 0.08 1.52 -29.63
C PRO A 343 -0.76 1.70 -28.36
N ILE A 344 -0.11 2.16 -27.30
CA ILE A 344 -0.77 2.49 -26.03
C ILE A 344 -1.09 3.98 -26.06
N GLU A 345 -2.37 4.30 -25.94
CA GLU A 345 -2.81 5.68 -25.78
C GLU A 345 -2.31 6.23 -24.44
N LYS A 346 -1.75 7.43 -24.44
CA LYS A 346 -1.16 8.04 -23.26
C LYS A 346 -1.70 9.43 -23.01
N LEU A 347 -1.95 9.72 -21.74
CA LEU A 347 -2.20 11.05 -21.22
C LEU A 347 -1.08 11.42 -20.26
N ARG A 348 -0.50 12.61 -20.43
CA ARG A 348 0.76 12.95 -19.76
C ARG A 348 1.84 11.91 -20.12
N HIS A 349 2.21 11.01 -19.22
CA HIS A 349 3.19 9.95 -19.46
C HIS A 349 2.63 8.54 -19.26
N TYR A 350 1.36 8.45 -18.86
CA TYR A 350 0.72 7.21 -18.44
C TYR A 350 -0.29 6.73 -19.46
N ALA A 351 -0.51 5.42 -19.52
CA ALA A 351 -1.59 4.84 -20.30
C ALA A 351 -2.93 5.38 -19.81
N THR A 352 -3.85 5.67 -20.75
CA THR A 352 -5.20 6.13 -20.40
C THR A 352 -6.05 5.00 -19.83
N ASP A 353 -7.02 5.36 -18.98
CA ASP A 353 -8.01 4.41 -18.49
C ASP A 353 -8.85 3.88 -19.65
N ALA A 354 -9.26 4.76 -20.57
CA ALA A 354 -9.97 4.36 -21.79
C ALA A 354 -9.20 3.31 -22.60
N GLY A 355 -7.89 3.51 -22.82
CA GLY A 355 -7.04 2.53 -23.50
C GLY A 355 -6.90 1.21 -22.74
N SER A 356 -6.89 1.25 -21.40
CA SER A 356 -6.86 0.06 -20.56
C SER A 356 -8.18 -0.72 -20.62
N TYR A 357 -9.32 -0.01 -20.60
CA TYR A 357 -10.64 -0.62 -20.70
C TYR A 357 -10.92 -1.15 -22.11
N GLN A 358 -10.49 -0.44 -23.16
CA GLN A 358 -10.59 -0.95 -24.52
C GLN A 358 -9.83 -2.29 -24.67
N ARG A 359 -8.67 -2.41 -24.01
CA ARG A 359 -7.87 -3.65 -24.07
C ARG A 359 -8.59 -4.83 -23.41
N ILE A 360 -9.28 -4.63 -22.27
CA ILE A 360 -10.03 -5.71 -21.64
C ILE A 360 -11.26 -6.11 -22.47
N ILE A 361 -11.90 -5.15 -23.13
CA ILE A 361 -13.01 -5.42 -24.07
C ILE A 361 -12.50 -6.28 -25.24
N GLU A 362 -11.38 -5.91 -25.86
CA GLU A 362 -10.78 -6.67 -26.97
C GLU A 362 -10.40 -8.10 -26.55
N ASP A 363 -9.87 -8.27 -25.33
CA ASP A 363 -9.50 -9.59 -24.79
C ASP A 363 -10.77 -10.42 -24.51
N PHE A 364 -11.79 -9.82 -23.91
CA PHE A 364 -13.11 -10.43 -23.71
C PHE A 364 -13.72 -10.90 -25.03
N GLU A 365 -13.80 -10.03 -26.04
CA GLU A 365 -14.32 -10.39 -27.36
C GLU A 365 -13.51 -11.51 -28.02
N SER A 366 -12.20 -11.48 -27.87
CA SER A 366 -11.34 -12.54 -28.41
C SER A 366 -11.59 -13.87 -27.72
N TYR A 367 -11.71 -13.87 -26.38
CA TYR A 367 -11.99 -15.07 -25.59
C TYR A 367 -13.35 -15.67 -25.95
N LYS A 368 -14.40 -14.85 -26.05
CA LYS A 368 -15.76 -15.28 -26.35
C LYS A 368 -15.99 -15.77 -27.79
N LYS A 369 -15.04 -15.59 -28.69
CA LYS A 369 -15.07 -16.23 -30.02
C LYS A 369 -14.81 -17.73 -29.97
N ASP A 370 -14.04 -18.16 -28.98
CA ASP A 370 -13.51 -19.53 -28.89
C ASP A 370 -14.06 -20.30 -27.67
N SER A 371 -14.77 -19.65 -26.73
CA SER A 371 -15.30 -20.24 -25.50
C SER A 371 -16.59 -19.60 -25.03
N ASP A 372 -17.53 -20.44 -24.57
CA ASP A 372 -18.76 -20.03 -23.89
C ASP A 372 -18.56 -19.94 -22.35
N ASP A 373 -17.41 -20.38 -21.83
CA ASP A 373 -17.09 -20.33 -20.40
C ASP A 373 -17.08 -18.88 -19.86
N PRO A 374 -17.36 -18.67 -18.58
CA PRO A 374 -17.31 -17.33 -17.99
C PRO A 374 -15.91 -16.73 -18.06
N TYR A 375 -15.83 -15.43 -18.22
CA TYR A 375 -14.59 -14.68 -18.39
C TYR A 375 -14.23 -13.90 -17.14
N LEU A 376 -12.96 -13.95 -16.73
CA LEU A 376 -12.40 -13.08 -15.68
C LEU A 376 -11.41 -12.09 -16.30
N GLY A 377 -11.76 -10.81 -16.25
CA GLY A 377 -10.87 -9.69 -16.57
C GLY A 377 -10.46 -8.91 -15.33
N TYR A 378 -9.19 -8.56 -15.21
CA TYR A 378 -8.66 -7.72 -14.14
C TYR A 378 -7.86 -6.57 -14.73
N VAL A 379 -8.23 -5.35 -14.39
CA VAL A 379 -7.56 -4.13 -14.89
C VAL A 379 -7.05 -3.31 -13.72
N MET A 380 -5.73 -3.12 -13.66
CA MET A 380 -5.09 -2.14 -12.80
C MET A 380 -4.66 -0.96 -13.68
N THR A 381 -5.28 0.20 -13.51
CA THR A 381 -4.97 1.38 -14.35
C THR A 381 -3.74 2.14 -13.85
N VAL A 382 -3.36 3.22 -14.55
CA VAL A 382 -2.19 4.04 -14.19
C VAL A 382 -2.35 5.52 -14.55
N GLN A 383 -3.45 5.91 -15.19
CA GLN A 383 -3.66 7.28 -15.70
C GLN A 383 -3.50 8.35 -14.63
N ASN A 384 -4.08 8.11 -13.45
CA ASN A 384 -4.14 9.09 -12.37
C ASN A 384 -2.91 9.09 -11.46
N HIS A 385 -1.83 8.42 -11.87
CA HIS A 385 -0.60 8.40 -11.09
C HIS A 385 -0.01 9.80 -10.92
N SER A 386 0.45 10.10 -9.72
CA SER A 386 1.13 11.36 -9.38
C SER A 386 2.44 11.55 -10.19
N PRO A 387 3.01 12.76 -10.29
CA PRO A 387 2.58 14.02 -9.67
C PRO A 387 1.47 14.73 -10.46
N PHE A 388 0.63 15.47 -9.76
CA PHE A 388 -0.47 16.26 -10.33
C PHE A 388 -0.01 17.69 -10.63
N ILE A 389 0.92 17.81 -11.56
CA ILE A 389 1.51 19.10 -11.95
C ILE A 389 1.31 19.22 -13.47
N SER A 390 0.76 20.34 -13.92
CA SER A 390 0.77 20.67 -15.35
C SER A 390 2.21 20.96 -15.77
N ARG A 391 2.76 20.11 -16.64
CA ARG A 391 4.11 20.28 -17.21
C ARG A 391 4.08 20.94 -18.58
N GLY A 392 2.92 21.47 -18.98
CA GLY A 392 2.70 21.94 -20.35
C GLY A 392 2.59 20.79 -21.36
N ASP A 393 2.15 19.61 -20.88
CA ASP A 393 1.87 18.46 -21.75
C ASP A 393 0.77 18.83 -22.74
N GLU A 394 1.05 18.76 -24.02
CA GLU A 394 0.14 19.19 -25.10
C GLU A 394 -1.16 18.38 -25.16
N ASN A 395 -1.16 17.17 -24.59
CA ASN A 395 -2.30 16.24 -24.60
C ASN A 395 -3.12 16.21 -23.31
N TYR A 396 -2.92 17.17 -22.39
CA TYR A 396 -3.70 17.30 -21.18
C TYR A 396 -4.38 18.67 -21.09
N THR A 397 -5.68 18.68 -20.80
CA THR A 397 -6.45 19.90 -20.57
C THR A 397 -7.14 19.82 -19.21
N GLN A 398 -6.87 20.79 -18.33
CA GLN A 398 -7.59 20.93 -17.08
C GLN A 398 -9.00 21.42 -17.34
N THR A 399 -10.01 20.67 -16.87
CA THR A 399 -11.44 20.96 -17.06
C THR A 399 -12.14 21.31 -15.75
N ILE A 400 -11.66 20.75 -14.64
CA ILE A 400 -12.22 20.99 -13.32
C ILE A 400 -11.42 22.08 -12.60
N SER A 401 -12.16 23.01 -12.01
CA SER A 401 -11.61 24.07 -11.18
C SER A 401 -12.36 24.18 -9.85
N LEU A 402 -11.64 24.50 -8.78
CA LEU A 402 -12.18 24.78 -7.45
C LEU A 402 -12.74 26.21 -7.41
N LYS A 403 -13.88 26.44 -6.73
CA LYS A 403 -14.48 27.78 -6.68
C LYS A 403 -13.73 28.73 -5.76
N ASP A 404 -13.59 28.43 -4.49
CA ASP A 404 -13.06 29.35 -3.48
C ASP A 404 -11.66 28.96 -2.95
N ILE A 405 -11.05 27.95 -3.56
CA ILE A 405 -9.78 27.37 -3.11
C ILE A 405 -8.81 27.38 -4.30
N LYS A 406 -7.56 27.74 -4.04
CA LYS A 406 -6.48 27.63 -5.03
C LYS A 406 -5.60 26.43 -4.69
N ALA A 407 -5.73 25.35 -5.47
CA ALA A 407 -4.96 24.12 -5.30
C ALA A 407 -4.81 23.43 -6.68
N GLU A 408 -3.80 23.84 -7.44
CA GLU A 408 -3.56 23.39 -8.82
C GLU A 408 -3.41 21.87 -8.93
N ASP A 409 -2.73 21.23 -7.99
CA ASP A 409 -2.58 19.78 -7.94
C ASP A 409 -3.93 19.06 -7.74
N VAL A 410 -4.84 19.64 -6.96
CA VAL A 410 -6.20 19.12 -6.77
C VAL A 410 -7.03 19.29 -8.05
N GLU A 411 -7.00 20.48 -8.66
CA GLU A 411 -7.74 20.74 -9.91
C GLU A 411 -7.25 19.83 -11.05
N THR A 412 -5.93 19.60 -11.14
CA THR A 412 -5.34 18.63 -12.06
C THR A 412 -5.85 17.22 -11.77
N TYR A 413 -5.81 16.79 -10.51
CA TYR A 413 -6.30 15.48 -10.11
C TYR A 413 -7.78 15.30 -10.44
N LEU A 414 -8.66 16.24 -10.06
CA LEU A 414 -10.09 16.16 -10.33
C LEU A 414 -10.42 16.13 -11.82
N SER A 415 -9.63 16.81 -12.65
CA SER A 415 -9.77 16.75 -14.11
C SER A 415 -9.39 15.37 -14.67
N LEU A 416 -8.40 14.69 -14.06
CA LEU A 416 -8.07 13.30 -14.41
C LEU A 416 -9.17 12.33 -13.98
N ILE A 417 -9.75 12.53 -12.79
CA ILE A 417 -10.89 11.74 -12.31
C ILE A 417 -12.10 11.89 -13.24
N LYS A 418 -12.34 13.09 -13.79
CA LYS A 418 -13.40 13.28 -14.78
C LYS A 418 -13.18 12.43 -16.03
N LEU A 419 -11.96 12.32 -16.50
CA LEU A 419 -11.62 11.44 -17.64
C LEU A 419 -11.77 9.95 -17.27
N SER A 420 -11.46 9.56 -16.05
CA SER A 420 -11.70 8.19 -15.56
C SER A 420 -13.19 7.88 -15.47
N ASP A 421 -14.02 8.82 -15.01
CA ASP A 421 -15.48 8.70 -14.97
C ASP A 421 -16.07 8.50 -16.38
N ASP A 422 -15.63 9.31 -17.35
CA ASP A 422 -16.05 9.20 -18.75
C ASP A 422 -15.62 7.85 -19.36
N ALA A 423 -14.37 7.42 -19.13
CA ALA A 423 -13.88 6.13 -19.63
C ALA A 423 -14.63 4.95 -19.01
N PHE A 424 -14.93 5.02 -17.71
CA PHE A 424 -15.69 3.97 -17.03
C PHE A 424 -17.12 3.91 -17.52
N LYS A 425 -17.74 5.06 -17.81
CA LYS A 425 -19.05 5.13 -18.45
C LYS A 425 -19.07 4.36 -19.76
N ASP A 426 -18.09 4.61 -20.64
CA ASP A 426 -18.04 3.96 -21.95
C ASP A 426 -17.89 2.43 -21.80
N MET A 427 -17.11 1.96 -20.85
CA MET A 427 -16.98 0.53 -20.55
C MET A 427 -18.29 -0.08 -20.03
N VAL A 428 -18.97 0.57 -19.10
CA VAL A 428 -20.28 0.11 -18.58
C VAL A 428 -21.32 0.09 -19.70
N GLU A 429 -21.36 1.11 -20.57
CA GLU A 429 -22.27 1.15 -21.71
C GLU A 429 -21.99 0.03 -22.72
N TYR A 430 -20.73 -0.36 -22.92
CA TYR A 430 -20.39 -1.53 -23.74
C TYR A 430 -20.97 -2.81 -23.13
N PHE A 431 -20.66 -3.13 -21.88
CA PHE A 431 -21.11 -4.36 -21.22
C PHE A 431 -22.62 -4.40 -20.96
N LYS A 432 -23.27 -3.25 -20.88
CA LYS A 432 -24.74 -3.17 -20.82
C LYS A 432 -25.42 -3.73 -22.08
N ASN A 433 -24.74 -3.73 -23.21
CA ASN A 433 -25.23 -4.27 -24.48
C ASN A 433 -24.72 -5.68 -24.79
N VAL A 434 -23.98 -6.31 -23.90
CA VAL A 434 -23.58 -7.72 -23.98
C VAL A 434 -24.75 -8.57 -23.50
N ASP A 435 -25.13 -9.58 -24.27
CA ASP A 435 -26.27 -10.47 -23.95
C ASP A 435 -25.98 -11.37 -22.75
N GLU A 436 -24.72 -11.73 -22.51
CA GLU A 436 -24.31 -12.56 -21.38
C GLU A 436 -24.33 -11.77 -20.05
N PRO A 437 -24.75 -12.42 -18.94
CA PRO A 437 -24.64 -11.83 -17.62
C PRO A 437 -23.20 -11.39 -17.34
N THR A 438 -23.02 -10.11 -17.01
CA THR A 438 -21.70 -9.54 -16.75
C THR A 438 -21.75 -8.62 -15.56
N VAL A 439 -20.76 -8.79 -14.67
CA VAL A 439 -20.56 -7.96 -13.48
C VAL A 439 -19.25 -7.19 -13.59
N ILE A 440 -19.30 -5.91 -13.25
CA ILE A 440 -18.12 -5.04 -13.17
C ILE A 440 -17.96 -4.57 -11.73
N PHE A 441 -16.87 -4.98 -11.11
CA PHE A 441 -16.40 -4.41 -9.85
C PHE A 441 -15.43 -3.26 -10.15
N MET A 442 -15.60 -2.12 -9.48
CA MET A 442 -14.65 -1.01 -9.57
C MET A 442 -14.41 -0.38 -8.20
N THR A 443 -13.14 -0.08 -7.91
CA THR A 443 -12.72 0.76 -6.79
C THR A 443 -11.42 1.48 -7.13
N GLY A 444 -11.02 2.46 -6.30
CA GLY A 444 -9.66 2.97 -6.32
C GLY A 444 -8.70 2.05 -5.56
N ASP A 445 -7.40 2.27 -5.71
CA ASP A 445 -6.40 1.62 -4.88
C ASP A 445 -6.12 2.41 -3.60
N HIS A 446 -6.16 3.72 -3.66
CA HIS A 446 -5.96 4.66 -2.55
C HIS A 446 -6.33 6.10 -2.95
N GLN A 447 -6.44 6.99 -1.96
CA GLN A 447 -6.52 8.43 -2.26
C GLN A 447 -5.18 8.97 -2.81
N PRO A 448 -5.23 10.01 -3.66
CA PRO A 448 -4.06 10.62 -4.26
C PRO A 448 -3.19 11.29 -3.20
N ARG A 449 -1.89 11.39 -3.49
CA ARG A 449 -1.03 12.27 -2.72
C ARG A 449 -1.22 13.71 -3.18
N ILE A 450 -1.81 14.51 -2.33
CA ILE A 450 -1.96 15.97 -2.49
C ILE A 450 -0.92 16.65 -1.60
N ASN A 451 -0.37 17.79 -2.03
CA ASN A 451 0.61 18.53 -1.24
C ASN A 451 -0.02 19.13 0.04
N ASP A 452 0.82 19.35 1.06
CA ASP A 452 0.37 19.83 2.38
C ASP A 452 -0.35 21.18 2.32
N ALA A 453 0.00 22.06 1.38
CA ALA A 453 -0.63 23.37 1.22
C ALA A 453 -2.07 23.20 0.70
N SER A 454 -2.27 22.37 -0.31
CA SER A 454 -3.57 22.04 -0.88
C SER A 454 -4.45 21.27 0.10
N MET A 455 -3.89 20.28 0.81
CA MET A 455 -4.59 19.59 1.90
C MET A 455 -5.09 20.57 2.96
N ASN A 456 -4.22 21.49 3.37
CA ASN A 456 -4.58 22.50 4.37
C ASN A 456 -5.65 23.48 3.84
N ALA A 457 -5.61 23.81 2.57
CA ALA A 457 -6.61 24.66 1.93
C ALA A 457 -7.98 23.94 1.83
N LEU A 458 -8.00 22.70 1.32
CA LEU A 458 -9.23 21.90 1.24
C LEU A 458 -9.89 21.69 2.58
N THR A 459 -9.13 21.31 3.60
CA THR A 459 -9.65 20.99 4.94
C THR A 459 -9.77 22.19 5.87
N LYS A 460 -9.53 23.40 5.36
CA LYS A 460 -9.53 24.65 6.14
C LYS A 460 -8.66 24.56 7.41
N GLY A 461 -7.52 23.87 7.28
CA GLY A 461 -6.56 23.68 8.35
C GLY A 461 -6.86 22.54 9.32
N GLN A 462 -7.98 21.85 9.21
CA GLN A 462 -8.38 20.78 10.14
C GLN A 462 -7.46 19.55 10.02
N TYR A 463 -7.00 19.21 8.83
CA TYR A 463 -6.13 18.07 8.56
C TYR A 463 -4.94 17.91 9.54
N LYS A 464 -4.36 19.04 9.97
CA LYS A 464 -3.20 19.03 10.88
C LYS A 464 -3.52 18.54 12.30
N ASN A 465 -4.78 18.56 12.67
CA ASN A 465 -5.27 18.21 14.00
C ASN A 465 -6.00 16.87 14.03
N TRP A 466 -6.20 16.22 12.88
CA TRP A 466 -6.88 14.94 12.82
C TRP A 466 -6.16 13.90 13.69
N ASN A 467 -6.95 13.21 14.51
CA ASN A 467 -6.51 12.01 15.22
C ASN A 467 -6.50 10.81 14.25
N ASP A 468 -6.17 9.63 14.72
CA ASP A 468 -6.03 8.44 13.88
C ASP A 468 -7.38 7.97 13.30
N GLU A 469 -8.48 8.10 14.05
CA GLU A 469 -9.84 7.84 13.58
C GLU A 469 -10.25 8.80 12.46
N GLU A 470 -10.05 10.11 12.66
CA GLU A 470 -10.34 11.13 11.65
C GLU A 470 -9.47 10.94 10.40
N MET A 471 -8.19 10.61 10.58
CA MET A 471 -7.31 10.25 9.47
C MET A 471 -7.87 9.07 8.68
N MET A 472 -8.31 8.00 9.33
CA MET A 472 -8.89 6.85 8.65
C MET A 472 -10.17 7.25 7.91
N ARG A 473 -11.10 7.90 8.58
CA ARG A 473 -12.40 8.28 8.01
C ARG A 473 -12.28 9.20 6.79
N HIS A 474 -11.33 10.11 6.80
CA HIS A 474 -11.20 11.11 5.74
C HIS A 474 -10.15 10.74 4.69
N ARG A 475 -9.01 10.18 5.10
CA ARG A 475 -7.84 10.05 4.21
C ARG A 475 -7.70 8.67 3.58
N TYR A 476 -8.36 7.66 4.13
CA TYR A 476 -8.29 6.30 3.62
C TYR A 476 -9.59 5.83 2.96
N ALA A 477 -10.65 6.64 3.04
CA ALA A 477 -11.94 6.35 2.42
C ALA A 477 -11.88 6.51 0.89
N ILE A 478 -12.35 5.51 0.18
CA ILE A 478 -12.48 5.48 -1.28
C ILE A 478 -13.83 4.84 -1.68
N PRO A 479 -14.42 5.21 -2.82
CA PRO A 479 -15.65 4.59 -3.29
C PRO A 479 -15.38 3.21 -3.87
N PHE A 480 -16.37 2.32 -3.77
CA PHE A 480 -16.41 1.09 -4.54
C PHE A 480 -17.81 0.87 -5.12
N MET A 481 -17.90 0.09 -6.18
CA MET A 481 -19.15 -0.33 -6.81
C MET A 481 -19.03 -1.70 -7.46
N ILE A 482 -20.15 -2.44 -7.42
CA ILE A 482 -20.37 -3.68 -8.17
C ILE A 482 -21.61 -3.43 -9.01
N TRP A 483 -21.44 -3.30 -10.30
CA TRP A 483 -22.53 -3.10 -11.26
C TRP A 483 -22.71 -4.35 -12.11
N ALA A 484 -23.95 -4.65 -12.47
CA ALA A 484 -24.27 -5.74 -13.40
C ALA A 484 -25.19 -5.25 -14.53
N ASN A 485 -25.12 -5.92 -15.68
CA ASN A 485 -26.08 -5.71 -16.76
C ASN A 485 -27.43 -6.41 -16.52
N TYR A 486 -27.60 -7.02 -15.35
CA TYR A 486 -28.83 -7.66 -14.87
C TYR A 486 -29.15 -7.20 -13.44
N ASP A 487 -30.31 -7.56 -12.91
CA ASP A 487 -30.74 -7.15 -11.57
C ASP A 487 -30.00 -7.95 -10.48
N ILE A 488 -29.21 -7.26 -9.69
CA ILE A 488 -28.45 -7.81 -8.54
C ILE A 488 -28.99 -7.33 -7.19
N GLY A 489 -30.16 -6.66 -7.17
CA GLY A 489 -30.77 -6.15 -5.95
C GLY A 489 -29.89 -5.07 -5.29
N GLY A 490 -29.63 -3.99 -6.02
CA GLY A 490 -28.71 -2.93 -5.60
C GLY A 490 -28.89 -2.48 -4.15
N GLN A 491 -27.76 -2.31 -3.45
CA GLN A 491 -27.74 -1.87 -2.06
C GLN A 491 -26.59 -0.89 -1.79
N LYS A 492 -26.71 -0.15 -0.71
CA LYS A 492 -25.62 0.68 -0.20
C LYS A 492 -24.95 0.02 1.01
N VAL A 493 -23.65 -0.10 0.93
CA VAL A 493 -22.80 -0.55 2.03
C VAL A 493 -22.15 0.69 2.66
N GLU A 494 -22.52 1.03 3.89
CA GLU A 494 -22.05 2.27 4.52
C GLU A 494 -20.54 2.30 4.66
N GLN A 495 -19.94 1.19 5.11
CA GLN A 495 -18.50 1.06 5.30
C GLN A 495 -18.04 -0.39 5.22
N THR A 496 -16.86 -0.59 4.64
CA THR A 496 -16.15 -1.87 4.57
C THR A 496 -14.65 -1.62 4.42
N SER A 497 -13.84 -2.66 4.29
CA SER A 497 -12.43 -2.57 3.94
C SER A 497 -12.04 -3.49 2.78
N MET A 498 -10.89 -3.24 2.18
CA MET A 498 -10.48 -3.89 0.93
C MET A 498 -10.47 -5.42 1.01
N ASN A 499 -10.06 -5.98 2.14
CA ASN A 499 -9.99 -7.43 2.38
C ASN A 499 -11.35 -8.14 2.36
N TYR A 500 -12.47 -7.43 2.56
CA TYR A 500 -13.83 -7.99 2.51
C TYR A 500 -14.50 -7.87 1.14
N LEU A 501 -13.95 -7.02 0.24
CA LEU A 501 -14.61 -6.74 -1.05
C LEU A 501 -14.60 -7.93 -2.01
N GLN A 502 -13.62 -8.82 -1.91
CA GLN A 502 -13.64 -10.09 -2.64
C GLN A 502 -14.86 -10.93 -2.24
N THR A 503 -15.09 -11.12 -0.94
CA THR A 503 -16.23 -11.87 -0.42
C THR A 503 -17.54 -11.23 -0.86
N LEU A 504 -17.69 -9.91 -0.75
CA LEU A 504 -18.87 -9.19 -1.21
C LEU A 504 -19.11 -9.35 -2.72
N LEU A 505 -18.04 -9.38 -3.54
CA LEU A 505 -18.18 -9.66 -4.98
C LEU A 505 -18.72 -11.06 -5.22
N MET A 506 -18.19 -12.09 -4.56
CA MET A 506 -18.64 -13.47 -4.70
C MET A 506 -20.12 -13.64 -4.27
N GLU A 507 -20.51 -13.01 -3.16
CA GLU A 507 -21.92 -12.99 -2.73
C GLU A 507 -22.84 -12.33 -3.77
N THR A 508 -22.40 -11.18 -4.30
CA THR A 508 -23.19 -10.40 -5.27
C THR A 508 -23.37 -11.13 -6.60
N THR A 509 -22.34 -11.86 -7.04
CA THR A 509 -22.38 -12.65 -8.27
C THR A 509 -23.05 -14.02 -8.08
N GLY A 510 -23.27 -14.40 -6.83
CA GLY A 510 -23.84 -15.71 -6.48
C GLY A 510 -22.85 -16.86 -6.64
N ASN A 511 -21.55 -16.61 -6.69
CA ASN A 511 -20.51 -17.64 -6.71
C ASN A 511 -20.43 -18.40 -5.38
N GLU A 512 -19.86 -19.60 -5.39
CA GLU A 512 -19.62 -20.41 -4.21
C GLU A 512 -18.60 -19.75 -3.28
N LEU A 513 -18.76 -19.93 -1.96
CA LEU A 513 -17.89 -19.31 -0.95
C LEU A 513 -16.95 -20.33 -0.32
N THR A 514 -15.69 -19.95 -0.17
CA THR A 514 -14.72 -20.71 0.64
C THR A 514 -15.03 -20.58 2.13
N GLY A 515 -14.53 -21.50 2.95
CA GLY A 515 -14.62 -21.42 4.41
C GLY A 515 -14.04 -20.10 4.94
N PHE A 516 -12.94 -19.62 4.31
CA PHE A 516 -12.33 -18.33 4.65
C PHE A 516 -13.27 -17.16 4.39
N GLN A 517 -13.98 -17.14 3.28
CA GLN A 517 -14.95 -16.08 2.97
C GLN A 517 -16.15 -16.11 3.93
N LYS A 518 -16.64 -17.31 4.30
CA LYS A 518 -17.70 -17.45 5.32
C LYS A 518 -17.22 -16.97 6.70
N TYR A 519 -15.97 -17.24 7.06
CA TYR A 519 -15.35 -16.67 8.25
C TYR A 519 -15.31 -15.13 8.16
N GLN A 520 -14.93 -14.57 7.00
CA GLN A 520 -14.91 -13.12 6.80
C GLN A 520 -16.31 -12.48 6.90
N GLN A 521 -17.37 -13.15 6.43
CA GLN A 521 -18.75 -12.68 6.61
C GLN A 521 -19.13 -12.53 8.09
N ASP A 522 -18.75 -13.49 8.93
CA ASP A 522 -19.01 -13.41 10.36
C ASP A 522 -18.11 -12.38 11.05
N LEU A 523 -16.84 -12.33 10.68
CA LEU A 523 -15.91 -11.33 11.21
C LEU A 523 -16.36 -9.91 10.88
N GLN A 524 -16.83 -9.64 9.66
CA GLN A 524 -17.26 -8.32 9.21
C GLN A 524 -18.47 -7.79 10.00
N LYS A 525 -19.31 -8.64 10.55
CA LYS A 525 -20.42 -8.24 11.45
C LYS A 525 -19.90 -7.61 12.74
N GLU A 526 -18.75 -8.10 13.23
CA GLU A 526 -18.11 -7.63 14.46
C GLU A 526 -17.04 -6.57 14.19
N ILE A 527 -16.31 -6.69 13.08
CA ILE A 527 -15.25 -5.77 12.65
C ILE A 527 -15.53 -5.34 11.19
N PRO A 528 -16.46 -4.41 10.96
CA PRO A 528 -16.86 -4.00 9.61
C PRO A 528 -15.74 -3.35 8.79
N VAL A 529 -14.71 -2.81 9.43
CA VAL A 529 -13.54 -2.20 8.78
C VAL A 529 -12.28 -2.68 9.44
N LEU A 530 -11.36 -3.25 8.67
CA LEU A 530 -10.03 -3.65 9.12
C LEU A 530 -8.99 -3.20 8.10
N THR A 531 -8.05 -2.38 8.54
CA THR A 531 -6.96 -1.83 7.71
C THR A 531 -5.61 -2.03 8.37
N GLY A 532 -4.51 -1.84 7.62
CA GLY A 532 -3.16 -1.80 8.18
C GLY A 532 -2.91 -0.70 9.21
N ASN A 533 -3.90 0.15 9.46
CA ASN A 533 -3.78 1.32 10.33
C ASN A 533 -4.65 1.24 11.59
N GLY A 534 -5.58 0.30 11.66
CA GLY A 534 -6.54 0.14 12.73
C GLY A 534 -7.85 -0.43 12.21
N TYR A 535 -8.83 -0.57 13.07
CA TYR A 535 -10.12 -1.15 12.72
C TYR A 535 -11.29 -0.46 13.43
N VAL A 536 -12.48 -0.64 12.87
CA VAL A 536 -13.73 -0.18 13.47
C VAL A 536 -14.51 -1.41 13.92
N GLY A 537 -14.93 -1.42 15.19
CA GLY A 537 -15.80 -2.47 15.73
C GLY A 537 -17.28 -2.23 15.40
N ALA A 538 -18.11 -3.23 15.63
CA ALA A 538 -19.57 -3.15 15.47
C ALA A 538 -20.21 -2.05 16.36
N ASP A 539 -19.53 -1.63 17.42
CA ASP A 539 -19.94 -0.51 18.27
C ASP A 539 -19.66 0.87 17.63
N GLY A 540 -19.10 0.89 16.41
CA GLY A 540 -18.78 2.10 15.64
C GLY A 540 -17.52 2.84 16.10
N LYS A 541 -16.76 2.29 17.06
CA LYS A 541 -15.53 2.90 17.56
C LYS A 541 -14.31 2.42 16.81
N PHE A 542 -13.35 3.32 16.71
CA PHE A 542 -12.02 3.01 16.19
C PHE A 542 -11.12 2.41 17.28
N TYR A 543 -10.35 1.41 16.91
CA TYR A 543 -9.37 0.71 17.75
C TYR A 543 -8.02 0.60 17.03
N GLU A 544 -6.93 0.73 17.78
CA GLU A 544 -5.59 0.40 17.28
C GLU A 544 -5.41 -1.13 17.19
N LEU A 545 -4.57 -1.59 16.25
CA LEU A 545 -4.34 -3.03 16.02
C LEU A 545 -3.76 -3.78 17.23
N ASN A 546 -3.10 -3.08 18.13
CA ASN A 546 -2.46 -3.61 19.34
C ASN A 546 -3.24 -3.30 20.62
N ASP A 547 -4.48 -2.84 20.52
CA ASP A 547 -5.31 -2.59 21.71
C ASP A 547 -5.90 -3.90 22.26
N GLU A 548 -5.16 -4.54 23.16
CA GLU A 548 -5.57 -5.77 23.84
C GLU A 548 -6.81 -5.59 24.73
N THR A 549 -7.23 -4.34 25.01
CA THR A 549 -8.43 -4.06 25.81
C THR A 549 -9.70 -4.02 24.98
N SER A 550 -9.57 -4.02 23.68
CA SER A 550 -10.71 -4.05 22.76
C SER A 550 -11.53 -5.34 22.90
N PRO A 551 -12.87 -5.26 22.90
CA PRO A 551 -13.72 -6.45 22.93
C PRO A 551 -13.57 -7.34 21.69
N TYR A 552 -12.99 -6.83 20.62
CA TYR A 552 -12.79 -7.50 19.35
C TYR A 552 -11.37 -8.07 19.17
N TYR A 553 -10.47 -7.86 20.14
CA TYR A 553 -9.06 -8.23 19.99
C TYR A 553 -8.85 -9.73 19.74
N SER A 554 -9.65 -10.60 20.38
CA SER A 554 -9.56 -12.05 20.14
C SER A 554 -9.93 -12.46 18.71
N LEU A 555 -10.90 -11.77 18.09
CA LEU A 555 -11.27 -12.00 16.68
C LEU A 555 -10.14 -11.56 15.74
N LEU A 556 -9.50 -10.44 16.06
CA LEU A 556 -8.33 -9.97 15.33
C LEU A 556 -7.17 -10.95 15.42
N GLN A 557 -6.93 -11.55 16.59
CA GLN A 557 -5.93 -12.59 16.78
C GLN A 557 -6.24 -13.85 15.96
N ASP A 558 -7.49 -14.33 15.97
CA ASP A 558 -7.91 -15.48 15.16
C ASP A 558 -7.65 -15.22 13.66
N TYR A 559 -7.96 -14.03 13.15
CA TYR A 559 -7.66 -13.67 11.76
C TYR A 559 -6.15 -13.64 11.48
N SER A 560 -5.35 -13.11 12.39
CA SER A 560 -3.89 -13.09 12.25
C SER A 560 -3.30 -14.50 12.16
N ILE A 561 -3.88 -15.45 12.91
CA ILE A 561 -3.52 -16.87 12.91
C ILE A 561 -3.84 -17.50 11.54
N LEU A 562 -5.04 -17.26 11.02
CA LEU A 562 -5.45 -17.76 9.71
C LEU A 562 -4.56 -17.21 8.59
N GLN A 563 -4.33 -15.90 8.58
CA GLN A 563 -3.45 -15.28 7.57
C GLN A 563 -2.01 -15.78 7.67
N TYR A 564 -1.49 -16.04 8.87
CA TYR A 564 -0.16 -16.62 9.04
C TYR A 564 -0.11 -18.06 8.48
N ASN A 565 -1.15 -18.84 8.67
CA ASN A 565 -1.29 -20.19 8.10
C ASN A 565 -1.32 -20.15 6.57
N ASP A 566 -2.11 -19.24 5.99
CA ASP A 566 -2.18 -19.06 4.54
C ASP A 566 -0.85 -18.60 3.93
N LEU A 567 -0.23 -17.57 4.52
CA LEU A 567 0.84 -16.80 3.88
C LEU A 567 2.24 -17.32 4.21
N VAL A 568 2.44 -17.88 5.41
CA VAL A 568 3.77 -18.22 5.94
C VAL A 568 3.95 -19.71 6.17
N ASP A 569 3.00 -20.35 6.83
CA ASP A 569 3.07 -21.79 7.09
C ASP A 569 2.43 -22.60 5.95
N THR A 570 2.81 -22.27 4.71
CA THR A 570 2.21 -22.79 3.47
C THR A 570 2.24 -24.32 3.36
N LYS A 571 3.16 -25.00 4.07
CA LYS A 571 3.22 -26.46 4.10
C LYS A 571 2.10 -27.09 4.93
N ASN A 572 1.58 -26.35 5.87
CA ASN A 572 0.50 -26.77 6.78
C ASN A 572 -0.76 -25.90 6.56
N ARG A 573 -0.86 -25.24 5.40
CA ARG A 573 -2.05 -24.46 5.04
C ARG A 573 -3.26 -25.36 5.02
N ASP A 574 -4.35 -24.90 5.64
CA ASP A 574 -5.64 -25.56 5.58
C ASP A 574 -6.31 -25.30 4.20
N ASN A 575 -5.92 -26.10 3.20
CA ASN A 575 -6.38 -25.89 1.84
C ASN A 575 -7.88 -26.11 1.66
N ASP A 576 -8.53 -26.93 2.48
CA ASP A 576 -9.99 -27.18 2.40
C ASP A 576 -10.78 -25.96 2.88
N PHE A 577 -10.17 -25.15 3.76
CA PHE A 577 -10.75 -23.90 4.24
C PHE A 577 -10.55 -22.73 3.27
N PHE A 578 -9.37 -22.65 2.63
CA PHE A 578 -9.02 -21.52 1.75
C PHE A 578 -9.43 -21.75 0.29
N ASN A 579 -9.86 -22.93 -0.12
CA ASN A 579 -10.32 -23.21 -1.49
C ASN A 579 -11.71 -23.85 -1.45
N LEU A 580 -12.40 -23.87 -2.59
CA LEU A 580 -13.67 -24.57 -2.75
C LEU A 580 -13.46 -26.09 -2.70
N GLN A 581 -14.50 -26.82 -2.30
CA GLN A 581 -14.53 -28.28 -2.40
C GLN A 581 -14.78 -28.70 -3.86
N LYS A 582 -14.00 -29.69 -4.36
CA LYS A 582 -14.07 -30.20 -5.75
C LYS A 582 -14.92 -31.44 -5.86
#